data_c3fee8ccba633154379b5f84528f32df
#
_entry.id   c3fee8ccba633154379b5f84528f32df
#
_cell.length_a   1.000
_cell.length_b   1.000
_cell.length_c   1.000
_cell.angle_alpha   90.00
_cell.angle_beta   90.00
_cell.angle_gamma   90.00
#
_symmetry.space_group_name_H-M   'P 1'
#
loop_
_entity.id
_entity.type
_entity.pdbx_description
1 polymer ?
#
loop_
_entity_poly.entity_id
_entity_poly.type
_entity_poly.pdbx_seq_one_letter_code
_entity_poly.pdbx_strand_id
1 'polypeptide(L)'
;MAVDSLRSVIRPAAGEPEGLLVLFHGRGADERDLFPLLDLFDPKRRLLGVTPRGPLHLPPGGAHWYAVHEIGFPDPQTFTATFGLASEWLDAVVADADVSYERTVLGGFSQGAVMTYALGLGAGRQRPAGLIALSGFVPTVPGFDVELASPLPRVVIGHGALDPVISVEWSRRAHARLAEAGADVSYHESPHMAHSIDPALARELPGWVEDTLGAA
;
A
#
# COMPACT_ATOMS: atom_id res chain seq x y z
N MET A 1 -24.81 12.46 -4.07
CA MET A 1 -24.84 11.62 -2.83
C MET A 1 -23.42 11.65 -2.31
N ALA A 2 -23.19 12.04 -1.06
CA ALA A 2 -21.83 11.93 -0.49
C ALA A 2 -21.48 10.45 -0.47
N VAL A 3 -20.46 10.07 -1.23
CA VAL A 3 -19.81 8.77 -1.08
C VAL A 3 -19.31 8.75 0.37
N ASP A 4 -19.63 7.72 1.14
CA ASP A 4 -19.03 7.52 2.48
C ASP A 4 -17.52 7.41 2.28
N SER A 5 -16.83 8.54 2.30
CA SER A 5 -15.40 8.61 2.02
C SER A 5 -14.62 8.10 3.22
N LEU A 6 -13.54 7.35 2.99
CA LEU A 6 -12.63 6.97 4.07
C LEU A 6 -12.08 8.22 4.76
N ARG A 7 -12.21 8.25 6.09
CA ARG A 7 -11.52 9.28 6.89
C ARG A 7 -10.03 9.23 6.60
N SER A 8 -9.41 10.38 6.37
CA SER A 8 -8.00 10.47 6.00
C SER A 8 -7.30 11.63 6.69
N VAL A 9 -5.98 11.53 6.84
CA VAL A 9 -5.13 12.67 7.18
C VAL A 9 -4.31 13.03 5.94
N ILE A 10 -4.26 14.33 5.67
CA ILE A 10 -3.58 14.88 4.48
C ILE A 10 -2.34 15.65 4.93
N ARG A 11 -1.22 15.37 4.28
CA ARG A 11 0.00 16.17 4.33
C ARG A 11 0.11 16.93 3.00
N PRO A 12 -0.08 18.23 2.97
CA PRO A 12 0.02 19.00 1.73
C PRO A 12 1.44 18.94 1.14
N ALA A 13 1.53 19.03 -0.17
CA ALA A 13 2.80 19.30 -0.85
C ALA A 13 3.32 20.69 -0.49
N ALA A 14 4.63 20.93 -0.69
CA ALA A 14 5.23 22.24 -0.46
C ALA A 14 4.87 23.30 -1.55
N GLY A 15 4.41 22.81 -2.71
CA GLY A 15 3.94 23.60 -3.84
C GLY A 15 2.79 22.89 -4.52
N GLU A 16 2.65 23.06 -5.84
CA GLU A 16 1.74 22.23 -6.63
C GLU A 16 2.17 20.77 -6.54
N PRO A 17 1.26 19.82 -6.27
CA PRO A 17 1.62 18.42 -6.15
C PRO A 17 2.19 17.86 -7.46
N GLU A 18 3.37 17.27 -7.40
CA GLU A 18 3.98 16.58 -8.54
C GLU A 18 3.47 15.12 -8.66
N GLY A 19 2.67 14.67 -7.70
CA GLY A 19 2.09 13.33 -7.62
C GLY A 19 1.45 13.10 -6.26
N LEU A 20 1.09 11.84 -6.02
CA LEU A 20 0.39 11.39 -4.81
C LEU A 20 1.15 10.26 -4.12
N LEU A 21 1.27 10.31 -2.80
CA LEU A 21 1.78 9.23 -1.95
C LEU A 21 0.69 8.84 -0.95
N VAL A 22 0.19 7.62 -1.06
CA VAL A 22 -0.84 7.07 -0.15
C VAL A 22 -0.26 5.94 0.69
N LEU A 23 -0.42 6.01 2.02
CA LEU A 23 0.08 4.98 2.93
C LEU A 23 -1.06 4.37 3.76
N PHE A 24 -1.25 3.05 3.61
CA PHE A 24 -2.29 2.25 4.28
C PHE A 24 -1.74 1.61 5.55
N HIS A 25 -2.35 1.89 6.71
CA HIS A 25 -1.91 1.39 8.02
C HIS A 25 -2.16 -0.11 8.22
N GLY A 26 -1.48 -0.70 9.22
CA GLY A 26 -1.68 -2.07 9.63
C GLY A 26 -2.95 -2.28 10.48
N ARG A 27 -3.31 -3.54 10.74
CA ARG A 27 -4.47 -3.90 11.58
C ARG A 27 -4.29 -3.36 13.00
N GLY A 28 -5.31 -2.70 13.51
CA GLY A 28 -5.34 -2.16 14.87
C GLY A 28 -4.76 -0.76 15.02
N ALA A 29 -4.13 -0.23 13.97
CA ALA A 29 -3.69 1.16 13.88
C ALA A 29 -4.78 2.08 13.30
N ASP A 30 -4.42 3.28 12.89
CA ASP A 30 -5.33 4.25 12.31
C ASP A 30 -4.61 5.15 11.27
N GLU A 31 -5.33 6.17 10.79
CA GLU A 31 -4.85 7.11 9.79
C GLU A 31 -3.63 7.96 10.21
N ARG A 32 -3.21 7.89 11.48
CA ARG A 32 -2.06 8.65 12.00
C ARG A 32 -0.79 7.82 12.10
N ASP A 33 -0.92 6.49 12.05
CA ASP A 33 0.18 5.54 12.28
C ASP A 33 1.34 5.74 11.28
N LEU A 34 1.04 5.69 9.98
CA LEU A 34 2.04 5.86 8.93
C LEU A 34 2.22 7.33 8.49
N PHE A 35 1.47 8.26 9.06
CA PHE A 35 1.55 9.67 8.68
C PHE A 35 2.98 10.27 8.76
N PRO A 36 3.79 9.98 9.78
CA PRO A 36 5.19 10.45 9.84
C PRO A 36 6.06 9.93 8.70
N LEU A 37 5.72 8.77 8.12
CA LEU A 37 6.48 8.18 7.01
C LEU A 37 6.28 8.94 5.70
N LEU A 38 5.23 9.74 5.57
CA LEU A 38 5.05 10.62 4.40
C LEU A 38 6.21 11.61 4.27
N ASP A 39 6.67 12.19 5.38
CA ASP A 39 7.82 13.09 5.36
C ASP A 39 9.16 12.35 5.23
N LEU A 40 9.22 11.09 5.68
CA LEU A 40 10.39 10.25 5.50
C LEU A 40 10.56 9.82 4.03
N PHE A 41 9.47 9.42 3.36
CA PHE A 41 9.51 8.90 1.98
C PHE A 41 9.51 10.02 0.92
N ASP A 42 9.04 11.21 1.28
CA ASP A 42 9.07 12.42 0.44
C ASP A 42 9.52 13.63 1.27
N PRO A 43 10.82 13.70 1.64
CA PRO A 43 11.35 14.78 2.50
C PRO A 43 11.30 16.15 1.85
N LYS A 44 11.24 16.23 0.52
CA LYS A 44 11.09 17.47 -0.23
C LYS A 44 9.63 17.95 -0.30
N ARG A 45 8.69 17.13 0.18
CA ARG A 45 7.24 17.39 0.12
C ARG A 45 6.76 17.75 -1.28
N ARG A 46 7.22 17.02 -2.28
CA ARG A 46 6.79 17.23 -3.67
C ARG A 46 5.42 16.60 -3.95
N LEU A 47 5.04 15.61 -3.16
CA LEU A 47 3.82 14.84 -3.32
C LEU A 47 2.74 15.28 -2.34
N LEU A 48 1.48 15.19 -2.74
CA LEU A 48 0.38 15.18 -1.80
C LEU A 48 0.44 13.86 -1.03
N GLY A 49 0.59 13.92 0.29
CA GLY A 49 0.63 12.73 1.14
C GLY A 49 -0.73 12.46 1.77
N VAL A 50 -1.23 11.22 1.71
CA VAL A 50 -2.53 10.87 2.29
C VAL A 50 -2.45 9.53 3.02
N THR A 51 -3.00 9.50 4.24
CA THR A 51 -3.11 8.28 5.04
C THR A 51 -4.58 8.04 5.41
N PRO A 52 -5.25 7.07 4.75
CA PRO A 52 -6.64 6.75 5.05
C PRO A 52 -6.76 5.82 6.26
N ARG A 53 -7.95 5.86 6.90
CA ARG A 53 -8.36 4.95 7.96
C ARG A 53 -9.16 3.79 7.40
N GLY A 54 -8.81 2.57 7.79
CA GLY A 54 -9.60 1.38 7.49
C GLY A 54 -11.05 1.54 7.98
N PRO A 55 -12.05 1.05 7.21
CA PRO A 55 -13.46 1.31 7.50
C PRO A 55 -14.00 0.53 8.70
N LEU A 56 -13.34 -0.55 9.09
CA LEU A 56 -13.81 -1.42 10.15
C LEU A 56 -13.21 -1.01 11.49
N HIS A 57 -14.06 -0.84 12.51
CA HIS A 57 -13.62 -0.50 13.86
C HIS A 57 -13.04 -1.71 14.58
N LEU A 58 -11.89 -1.51 15.24
CA LEU A 58 -11.25 -2.51 16.11
C LEU A 58 -11.03 -1.93 17.51
N PRO A 59 -11.75 -2.39 18.55
CA PRO A 59 -11.54 -1.94 19.92
C PRO A 59 -10.09 -2.13 20.39
N PRO A 60 -9.54 -1.22 21.25
CA PRO A 60 -10.23 -0.08 21.89
C PRO A 60 -10.28 1.22 21.08
N GLY A 61 -9.69 1.33 19.92
CA GLY A 61 -9.70 2.59 19.16
C GLY A 61 -9.09 2.49 17.77
N GLY A 62 -8.56 1.32 17.41
CA GLY A 62 -7.94 1.06 16.12
C GLY A 62 -8.95 0.82 14.99
N ALA A 63 -8.41 0.58 13.82
CA ALA A 63 -9.14 0.23 12.62
C ALA A 63 -8.50 -0.97 11.91
N HIS A 64 -9.24 -1.56 10.98
CA HIS A 64 -8.70 -2.59 10.11
C HIS A 64 -9.42 -2.56 8.75
N TRP A 65 -8.78 -3.17 7.75
CA TRP A 65 -9.27 -3.14 6.38
C TRP A 65 -10.24 -4.30 6.12
N TYR A 66 -9.98 -5.45 6.69
CA TYR A 66 -10.81 -6.64 6.55
C TYR A 66 -10.70 -7.52 7.80
N ALA A 67 -11.70 -8.34 8.06
CA ALA A 67 -11.67 -9.32 9.14
C ALA A 67 -10.66 -10.43 8.82
N VAL A 68 -9.99 -10.93 9.85
CA VAL A 68 -8.99 -12.00 9.75
C VAL A 68 -9.40 -13.13 10.68
N HIS A 69 -9.68 -14.28 10.10
CA HIS A 69 -9.90 -15.53 10.83
C HIS A 69 -8.63 -16.39 10.83
N GLU A 70 -7.87 -16.31 9.74
CA GLU A 70 -6.58 -16.98 9.57
C GLU A 70 -5.62 -16.04 8.81
N ILE A 71 -4.35 -16.01 9.23
CA ILE A 71 -3.34 -15.19 8.56
C ILE A 71 -3.09 -15.70 7.14
N GLY A 72 -3.05 -14.78 6.19
CA GLY A 72 -2.92 -15.10 4.77
C GLY A 72 -4.27 -15.28 4.06
N PHE A 73 -5.37 -15.36 4.80
CA PHE A 73 -6.72 -15.58 4.25
C PHE A 73 -7.69 -14.52 4.75
N PRO A 74 -7.77 -13.36 4.08
CA PRO A 74 -8.74 -12.31 4.40
C PRO A 74 -10.18 -12.84 4.29
N ASP A 75 -11.06 -12.40 5.18
CA ASP A 75 -12.49 -12.69 5.04
C ASP A 75 -13.03 -12.08 3.73
N PRO A 76 -13.62 -12.89 2.84
CA PRO A 76 -13.97 -12.45 1.50
C PRO A 76 -15.00 -11.31 1.48
N GLN A 77 -15.97 -11.33 2.40
CA GLN A 77 -17.06 -10.35 2.41
C GLN A 77 -16.52 -8.97 2.81
N THR A 78 -15.80 -8.90 3.91
CA THR A 78 -15.25 -7.62 4.41
C THR A 78 -14.14 -7.09 3.53
N PHE A 79 -13.31 -7.98 2.96
CA PHE A 79 -12.28 -7.59 2.00
C PHE A 79 -12.89 -6.97 0.74
N THR A 80 -13.87 -7.63 0.11
CA THR A 80 -14.50 -7.14 -1.12
C THR A 80 -15.22 -5.81 -0.90
N ALA A 81 -15.95 -5.67 0.21
CA ALA A 81 -16.62 -4.42 0.56
C ALA A 81 -15.61 -3.27 0.75
N THR A 82 -14.52 -3.54 1.49
CA THR A 82 -13.47 -2.54 1.71
C THR A 82 -12.70 -2.21 0.43
N PHE A 83 -12.41 -3.21 -0.41
CA PHE A 83 -11.76 -2.97 -1.69
C PHE A 83 -12.58 -2.04 -2.59
N GLY A 84 -13.90 -2.25 -2.68
CA GLY A 84 -14.80 -1.35 -3.41
C GLY A 84 -14.75 0.08 -2.87
N LEU A 85 -14.96 0.24 -1.56
CA LEU A 85 -14.93 1.53 -0.89
C LEU A 85 -13.57 2.24 -1.04
N ALA A 86 -12.46 1.51 -0.85
CA ALA A 86 -11.11 2.08 -0.98
C ALA A 86 -10.75 2.42 -2.43
N SER A 87 -11.30 1.68 -3.40
CA SER A 87 -11.14 1.98 -4.83
C SER A 87 -11.83 3.30 -5.19
N GLU A 88 -13.10 3.45 -4.85
CA GLU A 88 -13.86 4.69 -5.09
C GLU A 88 -13.22 5.90 -4.39
N TRP A 89 -12.77 5.71 -3.14
CA TRP A 89 -12.07 6.74 -2.39
C TRP A 89 -10.76 7.14 -3.07
N LEU A 90 -9.94 6.18 -3.50
CA LEU A 90 -8.66 6.46 -4.15
C LEU A 90 -8.85 7.18 -5.49
N ASP A 91 -9.84 6.75 -6.29
CA ASP A 91 -10.18 7.40 -7.56
C ASP A 91 -10.58 8.87 -7.34
N ALA A 92 -11.35 9.16 -6.29
CA ALA A 92 -11.72 10.52 -5.91
C ALA A 92 -10.50 11.35 -5.45
N VAL A 93 -9.61 10.77 -4.63
CA VAL A 93 -8.40 11.47 -4.16
C VAL A 93 -7.45 11.79 -5.31
N VAL A 94 -7.27 10.88 -6.26
CA VAL A 94 -6.44 11.11 -7.47
C VAL A 94 -7.04 12.24 -8.31
N ALA A 95 -8.35 12.24 -8.51
CA ALA A 95 -9.05 13.27 -9.27
C ALA A 95 -9.02 14.65 -8.58
N ASP A 96 -9.28 14.68 -7.27
CA ASP A 96 -9.28 15.93 -6.47
C ASP A 96 -7.87 16.54 -6.37
N ALA A 97 -6.82 15.73 -6.42
CA ALA A 97 -5.44 16.18 -6.41
C ALA A 97 -4.95 16.66 -7.79
N ASP A 98 -5.75 16.50 -8.84
CA ASP A 98 -5.39 16.78 -10.25
C ASP A 98 -4.08 16.10 -10.68
N VAL A 99 -3.91 14.85 -10.26
CA VAL A 99 -2.77 13.98 -10.63
C VAL A 99 -3.25 12.74 -11.36
N SER A 100 -2.33 12.03 -12.01
CA SER A 100 -2.65 10.74 -12.65
C SER A 100 -2.19 9.54 -11.81
N TYR A 101 -2.67 8.35 -12.14
CA TYR A 101 -2.20 7.12 -11.52
C TYR A 101 -0.71 6.85 -11.79
N GLU A 102 -0.19 7.24 -12.96
CA GLU A 102 1.24 7.15 -13.29
C GLU A 102 2.10 8.10 -12.43
N ARG A 103 1.47 9.04 -11.72
CA ARG A 103 2.12 9.94 -10.74
C ARG A 103 1.75 9.59 -9.31
N THR A 104 1.22 8.37 -9.07
CA THR A 104 0.76 7.91 -7.76
C THR A 104 1.62 6.73 -7.26
N VAL A 105 2.07 6.81 -6.01
CA VAL A 105 2.70 5.71 -5.28
C VAL A 105 1.77 5.28 -4.15
N LEU A 106 1.45 3.99 -4.11
CA LEU A 106 0.70 3.38 -3.02
C LEU A 106 1.66 2.61 -2.12
N GLY A 107 1.52 2.75 -0.83
CA GLY A 107 2.30 1.99 0.12
C GLY A 107 1.48 1.54 1.32
N GLY A 108 1.98 0.55 2.06
CA GLY A 108 1.30 0.10 3.26
C GLY A 108 2.10 -0.92 4.05
N PHE A 109 1.66 -1.10 5.29
CA PHE A 109 2.25 -2.05 6.23
C PHE A 109 1.22 -3.12 6.62
N SER A 110 1.63 -4.39 6.66
CA SER A 110 0.81 -5.49 7.12
C SER A 110 -0.51 -5.60 6.32
N GLN A 111 -1.69 -5.48 6.95
CA GLN A 111 -2.96 -5.41 6.23
C GLN A 111 -3.00 -4.29 5.17
N GLY A 112 -2.36 -3.15 5.47
CA GLY A 112 -2.23 -2.04 4.51
C GLY A 112 -1.42 -2.42 3.28
N ALA A 113 -0.38 -3.24 3.41
CA ALA A 113 0.37 -3.76 2.26
C ALA A 113 -0.49 -4.69 1.38
N VAL A 114 -1.39 -5.47 2.00
CA VAL A 114 -2.36 -6.28 1.24
C VAL A 114 -3.32 -5.39 0.44
N MET A 115 -3.81 -4.29 1.04
CA MET A 115 -4.62 -3.29 0.34
C MET A 115 -3.84 -2.57 -0.76
N THR A 116 -2.55 -2.29 -0.55
CA THR A 116 -1.63 -1.74 -1.57
C THR A 116 -1.59 -2.64 -2.81
N TYR A 117 -1.37 -3.94 -2.62
CA TYR A 117 -1.43 -4.89 -3.74
C TYR A 117 -2.83 -4.95 -4.37
N ALA A 118 -3.89 -4.97 -3.56
CA ALA A 118 -5.26 -5.03 -4.09
C ALA A 118 -5.58 -3.82 -4.98
N LEU A 119 -5.29 -2.62 -4.52
CA LEU A 119 -5.60 -1.38 -5.22
C LEU A 119 -4.68 -1.13 -6.43
N GLY A 120 -3.44 -1.61 -6.37
CA GLY A 120 -2.48 -1.43 -7.46
C GLY A 120 -2.48 -2.53 -8.51
N LEU A 121 -2.95 -3.74 -8.18
CA LEU A 121 -2.89 -4.91 -9.06
C LEU A 121 -4.25 -5.57 -9.30
N GLY A 122 -5.32 -5.17 -8.60
CA GLY A 122 -6.66 -5.74 -8.79
C GLY A 122 -7.13 -5.59 -10.23
N ALA A 123 -7.88 -6.57 -10.72
CA ALA A 123 -8.43 -6.54 -12.06
C ALA A 123 -9.30 -5.29 -12.30
N GLY A 124 -9.10 -4.66 -13.44
CA GLY A 124 -9.81 -3.43 -13.83
C GLY A 124 -9.36 -2.15 -13.08
N ARG A 125 -8.33 -2.22 -12.23
CA ARG A 125 -7.76 -1.01 -11.60
C ARG A 125 -6.76 -0.32 -12.52
N GLN A 126 -6.73 1.01 -12.45
CA GLN A 126 -5.65 1.79 -13.05
C GLN A 126 -4.33 1.51 -12.32
N ARG A 127 -3.22 1.51 -13.06
CA ARG A 127 -1.90 1.18 -12.52
C ARG A 127 -1.24 2.43 -11.92
N PRO A 128 -0.88 2.41 -10.62
CA PRO A 128 -0.02 3.45 -10.07
C PRO A 128 1.41 3.31 -10.59
N ALA A 129 2.22 4.35 -10.44
CA ALA A 129 3.65 4.31 -10.76
C ALA A 129 4.38 3.25 -9.94
N GLY A 130 4.07 3.15 -8.65
CA GLY A 130 4.77 2.22 -7.76
C GLY A 130 3.97 1.73 -6.57
N LEU A 131 4.42 0.58 -6.03
CA LEU A 131 3.88 -0.06 -4.83
C LEU A 131 4.97 -0.27 -3.79
N ILE A 132 4.71 0.16 -2.55
CA ILE A 132 5.57 -0.08 -1.37
C ILE A 132 4.86 -1.08 -0.46
N ALA A 133 5.26 -2.35 -0.50
CA ALA A 133 4.61 -3.43 0.24
C ALA A 133 5.49 -3.90 1.41
N LEU A 134 5.12 -3.50 2.63
CA LEU A 134 5.90 -3.79 3.84
C LEU A 134 5.19 -4.83 4.70
N SER A 135 5.83 -6.00 4.89
CA SER A 135 5.35 -7.12 5.73
C SER A 135 3.91 -7.56 5.39
N GLY A 136 3.59 -7.69 4.10
CA GLY A 136 2.26 -8.11 3.62
C GLY A 136 2.33 -9.26 2.61
N PHE A 137 1.22 -9.47 1.92
CA PHE A 137 1.09 -10.51 0.88
C PHE A 137 0.13 -10.07 -0.23
N VAL A 138 0.29 -10.66 -1.42
CA VAL A 138 -0.67 -10.51 -2.51
C VAL A 138 -2.00 -11.17 -2.10
N PRO A 139 -3.16 -10.50 -2.25
CA PRO A 139 -4.44 -11.04 -1.79
C PRO A 139 -4.75 -12.44 -2.31
N THR A 140 -5.29 -13.28 -1.41
CA THR A 140 -5.65 -14.68 -1.68
C THR A 140 -7.16 -14.92 -1.59
N VAL A 141 -7.94 -13.85 -1.71
CA VAL A 141 -9.39 -13.88 -1.52
C VAL A 141 -10.07 -14.58 -2.68
N PRO A 142 -10.95 -15.59 -2.42
CA PRO A 142 -11.74 -16.21 -3.48
C PRO A 142 -12.60 -15.18 -4.23
N GLY A 143 -12.54 -15.21 -5.56
CA GLY A 143 -13.26 -14.26 -6.42
C GLY A 143 -12.61 -12.88 -6.55
N PHE A 144 -11.44 -12.67 -5.95
CA PHE A 144 -10.64 -11.48 -6.18
C PHE A 144 -9.46 -11.82 -7.12
N ASP A 145 -9.45 -11.20 -8.28
CA ASP A 145 -8.43 -11.43 -9.29
C ASP A 145 -7.36 -10.34 -9.28
N VAL A 146 -6.11 -10.78 -9.30
CA VAL A 146 -4.95 -9.93 -9.49
C VAL A 146 -4.54 -10.01 -10.96
N GLU A 147 -4.55 -8.88 -11.63
CA GLU A 147 -4.14 -8.76 -13.02
C GLU A 147 -2.65 -8.43 -13.10
N LEU A 148 -1.88 -9.29 -13.73
CA LEU A 148 -0.43 -9.15 -13.90
C LEU A 148 -0.04 -8.93 -15.38
N ALA A 149 -0.94 -8.34 -16.17
CA ALA A 149 -0.62 -7.89 -17.51
C ALA A 149 0.17 -6.57 -17.49
N SER A 150 1.15 -6.44 -18.37
CA SER A 150 1.93 -5.20 -18.54
C SER A 150 1.06 -4.06 -19.13
N PRO A 151 1.29 -2.79 -18.75
CA PRO A 151 2.36 -2.34 -17.86
C PRO A 151 2.08 -2.65 -16.37
N LEU A 152 3.13 -3.05 -15.64
CA LEU A 152 3.07 -3.27 -14.20
C LEU A 152 3.73 -2.11 -13.45
N PRO A 153 3.23 -1.74 -12.26
CA PRO A 153 3.90 -0.77 -11.41
C PRO A 153 5.29 -1.27 -10.99
N ARG A 154 6.20 -0.36 -10.68
CA ARG A 154 7.41 -0.73 -9.93
C ARG A 154 7.03 -1.16 -8.52
N VAL A 155 7.71 -2.15 -7.96
CA VAL A 155 7.35 -2.68 -6.64
C VAL A 155 8.58 -2.74 -5.75
N VAL A 156 8.48 -2.22 -4.53
CA VAL A 156 9.42 -2.52 -3.46
C VAL A 156 8.73 -3.36 -2.39
N ILE A 157 9.35 -4.45 -2.01
CA ILE A 157 8.87 -5.37 -0.98
C ILE A 157 9.89 -5.39 0.15
N GLY A 158 9.43 -5.10 1.38
CA GLY A 158 10.24 -5.21 2.59
C GLY A 158 9.60 -6.18 3.58
N HIS A 159 10.41 -7.11 4.19
CA HIS A 159 9.89 -8.07 5.17
C HIS A 159 10.95 -8.50 6.17
N GLY A 160 10.55 -8.71 7.42
CA GLY A 160 11.41 -9.32 8.43
C GLY A 160 11.45 -10.85 8.30
N ALA A 161 12.65 -11.43 8.24
CA ALA A 161 12.81 -12.89 8.14
C ALA A 161 12.28 -13.65 9.36
N LEU A 162 12.19 -12.98 10.51
CA LEU A 162 11.70 -13.54 11.78
C LEU A 162 10.27 -13.08 12.12
N ASP A 163 9.48 -12.66 11.12
CA ASP A 163 8.12 -12.17 11.32
C ASP A 163 7.21 -13.30 11.87
N PRO A 164 6.71 -13.17 13.10
CA PRO A 164 5.85 -14.19 13.71
C PRO A 164 4.37 -14.00 13.38
N VAL A 165 4.01 -12.88 12.72
CA VAL A 165 2.62 -12.52 12.39
C VAL A 165 2.31 -12.93 10.97
N ILE A 166 3.11 -12.45 10.00
CA ILE A 166 2.98 -12.80 8.58
C ILE A 166 4.30 -13.43 8.16
N SER A 167 4.30 -14.74 7.89
CA SER A 167 5.51 -15.44 7.46
C SER A 167 6.16 -14.75 6.24
N VAL A 168 7.47 -14.59 6.26
CA VAL A 168 8.28 -14.06 5.16
C VAL A 168 8.06 -14.81 3.84
N GLU A 169 7.63 -16.07 3.89
CA GLU A 169 7.30 -16.86 2.71
C GLU A 169 6.22 -16.22 1.83
N TRP A 170 5.33 -15.43 2.40
CA TRP A 170 4.35 -14.68 1.62
C TRP A 170 4.99 -13.62 0.73
N SER A 171 5.97 -12.89 1.25
CA SER A 171 6.72 -11.90 0.46
C SER A 171 7.64 -12.53 -0.57
N ARG A 172 8.26 -13.67 -0.24
CA ARG A 172 9.05 -14.45 -1.21
C ARG A 172 8.19 -14.91 -2.40
N ARG A 173 6.96 -15.41 -2.11
CA ARG A 173 5.98 -15.78 -3.16
C ARG A 173 5.51 -14.56 -3.97
N ALA A 174 5.26 -13.43 -3.31
CA ALA A 174 4.89 -12.19 -3.99
C ALA A 174 6.00 -11.74 -4.94
N HIS A 175 7.25 -11.71 -4.47
CA HIS A 175 8.42 -11.39 -5.28
C HIS A 175 8.53 -12.30 -6.51
N ALA A 176 8.53 -13.62 -6.30
CA ALA A 176 8.64 -14.59 -7.38
C ALA A 176 7.54 -14.40 -8.44
N ARG A 177 6.28 -14.26 -8.00
CA ARG A 177 5.12 -14.09 -8.89
C ARG A 177 5.19 -12.80 -9.70
N LEU A 178 5.60 -11.69 -9.08
CA LEU A 178 5.69 -10.39 -9.75
C LEU A 178 6.89 -10.34 -10.71
N ALA A 179 8.03 -10.90 -10.32
CA ALA A 179 9.20 -10.99 -11.19
C ALA A 179 8.95 -11.90 -12.40
N GLU A 180 8.25 -13.04 -12.22
CA GLU A 180 7.83 -13.90 -13.32
C GLU A 180 6.90 -13.18 -14.31
N ALA A 181 6.05 -12.27 -13.81
CA ALA A 181 5.18 -11.43 -14.63
C ALA A 181 5.93 -10.26 -15.31
N GLY A 182 7.22 -10.08 -15.05
CA GLY A 182 8.05 -9.03 -15.64
C GLY A 182 7.99 -7.67 -14.94
N ALA A 183 7.50 -7.61 -13.69
CA ALA A 183 7.55 -6.38 -12.90
C ALA A 183 8.98 -6.04 -12.46
N ASP A 184 9.30 -4.73 -12.37
CA ASP A 184 10.51 -4.24 -11.70
C ASP A 184 10.32 -4.32 -10.19
N VAL A 185 10.94 -5.33 -9.55
CA VAL A 185 10.76 -5.61 -8.13
C VAL A 185 12.08 -5.48 -7.37
N SER A 186 12.13 -4.55 -6.42
CA SER A 186 13.17 -4.47 -5.39
C SER A 186 12.73 -5.27 -4.15
N TYR A 187 13.48 -6.32 -3.79
CA TYR A 187 13.14 -7.19 -2.65
C TYR A 187 14.16 -7.06 -1.51
N HIS A 188 13.68 -6.74 -0.32
CA HIS A 188 14.48 -6.54 0.90
C HIS A 188 13.99 -7.45 2.02
N GLU A 189 14.80 -8.42 2.41
CA GLU A 189 14.55 -9.30 3.54
C GLU A 189 15.50 -8.99 4.68
N SER A 190 14.95 -8.53 5.82
CA SER A 190 15.74 -8.14 7.00
C SER A 190 15.95 -9.33 7.91
N PRO A 191 17.17 -9.91 8.03
CA PRO A 191 17.40 -11.25 8.60
C PRO A 191 17.07 -11.37 10.09
N HIS A 192 17.08 -10.27 10.85
CA HIS A 192 16.86 -10.26 12.29
C HIS A 192 15.61 -9.48 12.70
N MET A 193 14.76 -9.11 11.76
CA MET A 193 13.58 -8.30 12.01
C MET A 193 12.33 -9.17 12.13
N ALA A 194 11.50 -8.84 13.11
CA ALA A 194 10.16 -9.38 13.29
C ALA A 194 9.13 -8.60 12.43
N HIS A 195 7.84 -8.56 12.87
CA HIS A 195 6.77 -7.83 12.18
C HIS A 195 6.93 -6.31 12.36
N SER A 196 7.70 -5.67 11.49
CA SER A 196 8.05 -4.25 11.58
C SER A 196 8.44 -3.69 10.21
N ILE A 197 8.71 -2.39 10.16
CA ILE A 197 9.28 -1.69 9.01
C ILE A 197 10.78 -1.54 9.24
N ASP A 198 11.60 -2.01 8.29
CA ASP A 198 13.04 -1.90 8.38
C ASP A 198 13.49 -0.43 8.27
N PRO A 199 14.16 0.13 9.30
CA PRO A 199 14.65 1.50 9.24
C PRO A 199 15.73 1.73 8.16
N ALA A 200 16.45 0.69 7.74
CA ALA A 200 17.42 0.80 6.65
C ALA A 200 16.70 0.97 5.32
N LEU A 201 15.75 0.08 5.01
CA LEU A 201 14.90 0.21 3.83
C LEU A 201 14.15 1.56 3.83
N ALA A 202 13.55 1.95 4.95
CA ALA A 202 12.79 3.20 5.05
C ALA A 202 13.63 4.44 4.68
N ARG A 203 14.96 4.42 4.90
CA ARG A 203 15.88 5.49 4.46
C ARG A 203 16.21 5.45 2.97
N GLU A 204 16.02 4.33 2.30
CA GLU A 204 16.23 4.18 0.85
C GLU A 204 14.99 4.56 0.04
N LEU A 205 13.80 4.47 0.65
CA LEU A 205 12.54 4.75 -0.02
C LEU A 205 12.41 6.16 -0.63
N PRO A 206 12.98 7.25 -0.07
CA PRO A 206 12.94 8.55 -0.75
C PRO A 206 13.52 8.51 -2.17
N GLY A 207 14.68 7.91 -2.34
CA GLY A 207 15.31 7.74 -3.65
C GLY A 207 14.46 6.85 -4.57
N TRP A 208 13.96 5.74 -4.05
CA TRP A 208 13.10 4.84 -4.82
C TRP A 208 11.80 5.53 -5.29
N VAL A 209 11.16 6.35 -4.45
CA VAL A 209 9.95 7.13 -4.82
C VAL A 209 10.30 8.16 -5.90
N GLU A 210 11.41 8.90 -5.74
CA GLU A 210 11.87 9.89 -6.71
C GLU A 210 12.15 9.23 -8.08
N ASP A 211 12.88 8.11 -8.10
CA ASP A 211 13.19 7.36 -9.32
C ASP A 211 11.94 6.79 -9.99
N THR A 212 10.98 6.28 -9.20
CA THR A 212 9.72 5.73 -9.70
C THR A 212 8.89 6.79 -10.41
N LEU A 213 8.79 7.98 -9.85
CA LEU A 213 8.05 9.09 -10.45
C LEU A 213 8.83 9.84 -11.52
N GLY A 214 10.14 9.74 -11.54
CA GLY A 214 11.01 10.31 -12.58
C GLY A 214 11.10 9.49 -13.86
N ALA A 215 10.71 8.20 -13.79
CA ALA A 215 10.70 7.27 -14.92
C ALA A 215 9.37 7.28 -15.71
N ALA A 216 8.35 8.01 -15.23
CA ALA A 216 7.01 8.10 -15.82
C ALA A 216 6.89 9.25 -16.83
#